data_feac11cfbad7ee023fd7fab189213236
#
_entry.id   feac11cfbad7ee023fd7fab189213236
#
_cell.length_a   1.000
_cell.length_b   1.000
_cell.length_c   1.000
_cell.angle_alpha   90.00
_cell.angle_beta   90.00
_cell.angle_gamma   90.00
#
_symmetry.space_group_name_H-M   'P 1'
#
loop_
_entity.id
_entity.type
_entity.pdbx_description
1 polymer ?
#
loop_
_entity_poly.entity_id
_entity_poly.type
_entity_poly.pdbx_seq_one_letter_code
_entity_poly.pdbx_strand_id
1 'polypeptide(L)'
;MSALLLRGKPADILIGASGRIERVAPGIEAGPGVKVVELNGRLAVPGLVDAHQHLDKTRLRKLPNPDGTLQGAIGVFSRYAVDMSGADVAARAERTMAACLERGTVAIRSHANVDPQARTRGVEALVGVRERWRDRLRLQVVAFMTAGATKAGVPAREWLDEAMRLGADVVGGTPTYADEPLKFLDMLFDAAERHGKPIDLHLDEHLDAARIQFQAVIERTRAHGMAGKVVASHCSALSALEAGEAMKVIDGFASAGIGVVTLPAANLFLQGRSATKLTPRGLTRVLELQAAGVPVAAASDNIQDPFVPSGSGDLLEIARWTLLAGHLGSNDLGRAFEMVTSAPARLLGIDREHGIRPGARADLLIAPAEDAADLVASGPLSRTVLVNGKVVAGTL
;
A
#
# COMPACT_ATOMS: atom_id res chain seq x y z
N MET A 1 28.50 9.05 -7.47
CA MET A 1 27.59 10.20 -7.39
C MET A 1 28.31 11.32 -6.67
N SER A 2 28.21 12.59 -7.07
CA SER A 2 28.68 13.72 -6.27
C SER A 2 27.65 14.01 -5.18
N ALA A 3 28.13 14.54 -4.02
CA ALA A 3 27.22 14.97 -2.96
C ALA A 3 26.30 16.11 -3.46
N LEU A 4 25.10 16.17 -2.92
CA LEU A 4 24.05 17.13 -3.28
C LEU A 4 23.57 17.85 -2.01
N LEU A 5 23.57 19.19 -2.04
CA LEU A 5 23.00 20.03 -1.00
C LEU A 5 21.70 20.68 -1.52
N LEU A 6 20.56 20.31 -0.94
CA LEU A 6 19.28 20.97 -1.19
C LEU A 6 19.10 22.07 -0.15
N ARG A 7 19.08 23.35 -0.59
CA ARG A 7 18.82 24.51 0.27
C ARG A 7 17.37 24.86 0.35
N GLY A 8 16.85 24.98 1.57
CA GLY A 8 15.46 25.24 1.83
C GLY A 8 15.21 25.97 3.14
N LYS A 9 13.97 26.12 3.51
CA LYS A 9 13.54 26.62 4.81
C LYS A 9 12.66 25.56 5.46
N PRO A 10 12.79 25.29 6.75
CA PRO A 10 13.72 25.93 7.70
C PRO A 10 15.13 25.35 7.71
N ALA A 11 15.43 24.30 6.92
CA ALA A 11 16.71 23.63 6.94
C ALA A 11 17.19 23.19 5.53
N ASP A 12 18.49 22.99 5.42
CA ASP A 12 19.15 22.37 4.27
C ASP A 12 19.23 20.85 4.47
N ILE A 13 19.31 20.09 3.37
CA ILE A 13 19.48 18.63 3.37
C ILE A 13 20.76 18.31 2.59
N LEU A 14 21.78 17.82 3.29
CA LEU A 14 23.00 17.30 2.67
C LEU A 14 22.83 15.81 2.37
N ILE A 15 22.97 15.46 1.09
CA ILE A 15 22.88 14.08 0.58
C ILE A 15 24.28 13.66 0.13
N GLY A 16 24.80 12.61 0.72
CA GLY A 16 26.12 12.06 0.39
C GLY A 16 26.15 11.29 -0.93
N ALA A 17 27.34 10.94 -1.35
CA ALA A 17 27.57 10.17 -2.59
C ALA A 17 26.88 8.78 -2.59
N SER A 18 26.58 8.23 -1.41
CA SER A 18 25.83 6.97 -1.25
C SER A 18 24.33 7.10 -1.55
N GLY A 19 23.83 8.34 -1.74
CA GLY A 19 22.38 8.61 -1.89
C GLY A 19 21.64 8.64 -0.56
N ARG A 20 22.35 8.67 0.57
CA ARG A 20 21.75 8.81 1.91
C ARG A 20 21.88 10.25 2.40
N ILE A 21 20.93 10.66 3.25
CA ILE A 21 21.00 11.94 3.95
C ILE A 21 22.09 11.85 5.01
N GLU A 22 23.05 12.77 4.95
CA GLU A 22 24.16 12.87 5.90
C GLU A 22 23.84 13.87 7.01
N ARG A 23 23.19 14.99 6.65
CA ARG A 23 22.88 16.05 7.59
C ARG A 23 21.60 16.79 7.20
N VAL A 24 20.85 17.22 8.22
CA VAL A 24 19.71 18.13 8.09
C VAL A 24 19.92 19.24 9.10
N ALA A 25 20.15 20.46 8.66
CA ALA A 25 20.37 21.64 9.53
C ALA A 25 20.22 22.93 8.71
N PRO A 26 19.91 24.07 9.33
CA PRO A 26 19.97 25.35 8.65
C PRO A 26 21.42 25.74 8.34
N GLY A 27 21.66 26.37 7.19
CA GLY A 27 22.94 27.00 6.84
C GLY A 27 24.11 26.03 6.66
N ILE A 28 23.89 24.87 6.03
CA ILE A 28 24.96 23.92 5.74
C ILE A 28 25.92 24.53 4.71
N GLU A 29 27.21 24.67 5.04
CA GLU A 29 28.23 25.07 4.10
C GLU A 29 28.51 23.94 3.09
N ALA A 30 28.48 24.27 1.80
CA ALA A 30 28.84 23.35 0.75
C ALA A 30 30.35 23.15 0.68
N GLY A 31 30.82 21.93 0.91
CA GLY A 31 32.21 21.55 0.72
C GLY A 31 32.61 21.50 -0.76
N PRO A 32 33.91 21.33 -1.07
CA PRO A 32 34.37 21.17 -2.44
C PRO A 32 33.70 20.02 -3.18
N GLY A 33 33.21 20.27 -4.41
CA GLY A 33 32.56 19.26 -5.25
C GLY A 33 31.13 18.93 -4.88
N VAL A 34 30.53 19.59 -3.90
CA VAL A 34 29.11 19.47 -3.56
C VAL A 34 28.26 20.29 -4.54
N LYS A 35 27.32 19.66 -5.23
CA LYS A 35 26.35 20.40 -6.06
C LYS A 35 25.30 21.03 -5.15
N VAL A 36 25.15 22.34 -5.21
CA VAL A 36 24.11 23.07 -4.46
C VAL A 36 22.89 23.29 -5.36
N VAL A 37 21.71 23.05 -4.82
CA VAL A 37 20.42 23.31 -5.47
C VAL A 37 19.53 24.11 -4.51
N GLU A 38 19.14 25.28 -4.94
CA GLU A 38 18.19 26.13 -4.23
C GLU A 38 16.76 25.65 -4.47
N LEU A 39 16.02 25.35 -3.42
CA LEU A 39 14.62 24.90 -3.54
C LEU A 39 13.66 26.06 -3.83
N ASN A 40 14.10 27.31 -3.64
CA ASN A 40 13.30 28.52 -3.96
C ASN A 40 11.90 28.51 -3.33
N GLY A 41 11.82 28.13 -2.07
CA GLY A 41 10.56 28.04 -1.32
C GLY A 41 9.75 26.78 -1.57
N ARG A 42 10.22 25.84 -2.43
CA ARG A 42 9.58 24.53 -2.57
C ARG A 42 9.80 23.69 -1.31
N LEU A 43 8.76 22.97 -0.93
CA LEU A 43 8.78 22.01 0.18
C LEU A 43 9.48 20.72 -0.23
N ALA A 44 10.37 20.21 0.62
CA ALA A 44 10.90 18.84 0.52
C ALA A 44 10.30 17.97 1.62
N VAL A 45 9.69 16.85 1.24
CA VAL A 45 9.09 15.86 2.16
C VAL A 45 9.60 14.46 1.83
N PRO A 46 9.44 13.46 2.73
CA PRO A 46 9.68 12.08 2.39
C PRO A 46 8.83 11.66 1.18
N GLY A 47 9.37 10.83 0.31
CA GLY A 47 8.61 10.26 -0.80
C GLY A 47 7.39 9.47 -0.32
N LEU A 48 6.35 9.44 -1.13
CA LEU A 48 5.10 8.74 -0.81
C LEU A 48 5.29 7.23 -0.87
N VAL A 49 4.54 6.50 -0.05
CA VAL A 49 4.60 5.03 0.06
C VAL A 49 3.21 4.45 -0.12
N ASP A 50 3.04 3.55 -1.07
CA ASP A 50 1.78 2.86 -1.33
C ASP A 50 1.81 1.46 -0.71
N ALA A 51 1.09 1.28 0.38
CA ALA A 51 1.10 0.04 1.13
C ALA A 51 0.27 -1.09 0.50
N HIS A 52 -0.51 -0.80 -0.55
CA HIS A 52 -1.42 -1.79 -1.12
C HIS A 52 -1.82 -1.43 -2.56
N GLN A 53 -1.32 -2.18 -3.51
CA GLN A 53 -1.70 -2.12 -4.93
C GLN A 53 -1.89 -3.52 -5.52
N HIS A 54 -2.47 -3.57 -6.72
CA HIS A 54 -2.61 -4.75 -7.56
C HIS A 54 -1.99 -4.52 -8.94
N LEU A 55 -0.66 -4.53 -9.02
CA LEU A 55 0.06 -4.30 -10.29
C LEU A 55 -0.12 -5.45 -11.31
N ASP A 56 -0.50 -6.65 -10.85
CA ASP A 56 -0.80 -7.79 -11.71
C ASP A 56 -2.05 -7.58 -12.59
N LYS A 57 -3.01 -6.77 -12.12
CA LYS A 57 -4.29 -6.50 -12.80
C LYS A 57 -4.51 -5.04 -13.21
N THR A 58 -3.57 -4.15 -12.90
CA THR A 58 -3.67 -2.73 -13.25
C THR A 58 -3.83 -2.50 -14.76
N ARG A 59 -4.46 -1.37 -15.15
CA ARG A 59 -4.69 -0.92 -16.54
C ARG A 59 -5.51 -1.87 -17.42
N LEU A 60 -6.37 -2.65 -16.82
CA LEU A 60 -7.32 -3.53 -17.50
C LEU A 60 -8.73 -2.91 -17.60
N ARG A 61 -8.88 -1.57 -17.57
CA ARG A 61 -10.16 -0.85 -17.60
C ARG A 61 -11.04 -1.17 -18.83
N LYS A 62 -10.46 -1.74 -19.88
CA LYS A 62 -11.21 -2.20 -21.06
C LYS A 62 -11.99 -3.49 -20.79
N LEU A 63 -11.73 -4.16 -19.67
CA LEU A 63 -12.52 -5.31 -19.23
C LEU A 63 -13.67 -4.78 -18.35
N PRO A 64 -14.90 -4.75 -18.87
CA PRO A 64 -16.01 -4.13 -18.14
C PRO A 64 -16.45 -4.99 -16.96
N ASN A 65 -16.77 -4.33 -15.84
CA ASN A 65 -17.50 -4.88 -14.72
C ASN A 65 -18.84 -4.12 -14.60
N PRO A 66 -19.88 -4.50 -15.33
CA PRO A 66 -21.08 -3.69 -15.50
C PRO A 66 -21.92 -3.55 -14.22
N ASP A 67 -21.87 -4.52 -13.32
CA ASP A 67 -22.59 -4.44 -12.04
C ASP A 67 -21.82 -3.67 -10.96
N GLY A 68 -20.53 -3.44 -11.18
CA GLY A 68 -19.64 -2.73 -10.26
C GLY A 68 -19.43 -3.45 -8.92
N THR A 69 -19.80 -4.73 -8.81
CA THR A 69 -19.63 -5.51 -7.59
C THR A 69 -18.23 -6.14 -7.50
N LEU A 70 -17.80 -6.46 -6.27
CA LEU A 70 -16.56 -7.20 -6.05
C LEU A 70 -16.60 -8.58 -6.76
N GLN A 71 -17.72 -9.30 -6.68
CA GLN A 71 -17.85 -10.61 -7.31
C GLN A 71 -17.82 -10.52 -8.84
N GLY A 72 -18.44 -9.49 -9.42
CA GLY A 72 -18.35 -9.19 -10.85
C GLY A 72 -16.92 -8.95 -11.29
N ALA A 73 -16.16 -8.13 -10.55
CA ALA A 73 -14.74 -7.86 -10.82
C ALA A 73 -13.90 -9.13 -10.74
N ILE A 74 -14.07 -9.94 -9.70
CA ILE A 74 -13.39 -11.24 -9.54
C ILE A 74 -13.66 -12.13 -10.76
N GLY A 75 -14.93 -12.26 -11.17
CA GLY A 75 -15.31 -13.07 -12.32
C GLY A 75 -14.69 -12.60 -13.64
N VAL A 76 -14.63 -11.27 -13.86
CA VAL A 76 -14.00 -10.67 -15.05
C VAL A 76 -12.51 -10.95 -15.06
N PHE A 77 -11.82 -10.68 -13.96
CA PHE A 77 -10.37 -10.89 -13.86
C PHE A 77 -10.00 -12.37 -13.96
N SER A 78 -10.75 -13.28 -13.30
CA SER A 78 -10.49 -14.73 -13.36
C SER A 78 -10.52 -15.27 -14.80
N ARG A 79 -11.47 -14.82 -15.62
CA ARG A 79 -11.51 -15.21 -17.04
C ARG A 79 -10.29 -14.70 -17.83
N TYR A 80 -9.89 -13.46 -17.58
CA TYR A 80 -8.71 -12.86 -18.23
C TYR A 80 -7.41 -13.56 -17.78
N ALA A 81 -7.30 -13.93 -16.50
CA ALA A 81 -6.09 -14.47 -15.91
C ALA A 81 -5.69 -15.85 -16.48
N VAL A 82 -6.61 -16.58 -17.12
CA VAL A 82 -6.32 -17.87 -17.78
C VAL A 82 -5.23 -17.70 -18.83
N ASP A 83 -5.33 -16.67 -19.68
CA ASP A 83 -4.45 -16.41 -20.82
C ASP A 83 -3.43 -15.29 -20.55
N MET A 84 -3.43 -14.72 -19.35
CA MET A 84 -2.55 -13.62 -18.96
C MET A 84 -1.08 -14.06 -19.01
N SER A 85 -0.25 -13.32 -19.75
CA SER A 85 1.20 -13.59 -19.81
C SER A 85 1.96 -12.73 -18.79
N GLY A 86 3.11 -13.26 -18.31
CA GLY A 86 4.02 -12.50 -17.45
C GLY A 86 4.55 -11.22 -18.12
N ALA A 87 4.76 -11.25 -19.45
CA ALA A 87 5.19 -10.07 -20.22
C ALA A 87 4.13 -8.95 -20.21
N ASP A 88 2.84 -9.30 -20.37
CA ASP A 88 1.75 -8.33 -20.29
C ASP A 88 1.63 -7.74 -18.87
N VAL A 89 1.71 -8.59 -17.82
CA VAL A 89 1.73 -8.12 -16.43
C VAL A 89 2.86 -7.13 -16.20
N ALA A 90 4.08 -7.47 -16.61
CA ALA A 90 5.26 -6.62 -16.45
C ALA A 90 5.08 -5.27 -17.15
N ALA A 91 4.62 -5.25 -18.40
CA ALA A 91 4.43 -4.02 -19.18
C ALA A 91 3.37 -3.09 -18.55
N ARG A 92 2.26 -3.63 -18.03
CA ARG A 92 1.21 -2.85 -17.35
C ARG A 92 1.70 -2.34 -15.99
N ALA A 93 2.38 -3.18 -15.23
CA ALA A 93 2.97 -2.82 -13.93
C ALA A 93 3.97 -1.67 -14.09
N GLU A 94 4.92 -1.76 -15.01
CA GLU A 94 5.93 -0.73 -15.23
C GLU A 94 5.33 0.62 -15.64
N ARG A 95 4.28 0.61 -16.48
CA ARG A 95 3.56 1.84 -16.84
C ARG A 95 2.83 2.46 -15.65
N THR A 96 2.30 1.66 -14.74
CA THR A 96 1.63 2.16 -13.54
C THR A 96 2.66 2.66 -12.53
N MET A 97 3.75 1.92 -12.31
CA MET A 97 4.84 2.35 -11.44
C MET A 97 5.47 3.67 -11.92
N ALA A 98 5.63 3.86 -13.23
CA ALA A 98 6.11 5.14 -13.78
C ALA A 98 5.16 6.29 -13.44
N ALA A 99 3.85 6.10 -13.61
CA ALA A 99 2.86 7.11 -13.25
C ALA A 99 2.82 7.42 -11.74
N CYS A 100 2.96 6.40 -10.88
CA CYS A 100 3.06 6.58 -9.43
C CYS A 100 4.33 7.34 -9.04
N LEU A 101 5.47 6.97 -9.66
CA LEU A 101 6.76 7.62 -9.41
C LEU A 101 6.74 9.10 -9.79
N GLU A 102 6.20 9.46 -10.95
CA GLU A 102 6.02 10.85 -11.37
C GLU A 102 5.19 11.69 -10.38
N ARG A 103 4.35 11.04 -9.60
CA ARG A 103 3.50 11.64 -8.56
C ARG A 103 4.09 11.62 -7.15
N GLY A 104 5.32 11.10 -7.00
CA GLY A 104 6.03 11.12 -5.73
C GLY A 104 6.12 9.80 -4.99
N THR A 105 5.55 8.71 -5.51
CA THR A 105 5.62 7.40 -4.88
C THR A 105 6.99 6.77 -5.08
N VAL A 106 7.66 6.41 -3.98
CA VAL A 106 9.02 5.83 -3.98
C VAL A 106 9.06 4.37 -3.54
N ALA A 107 7.96 3.88 -2.95
CA ALA A 107 7.81 2.48 -2.56
C ALA A 107 6.37 2.02 -2.75
N ILE A 108 6.20 0.77 -3.19
CA ILE A 108 4.90 0.11 -3.42
C ILE A 108 4.96 -1.31 -2.85
N ARG A 109 3.89 -1.73 -2.17
CA ARG A 109 3.57 -3.13 -1.92
C ARG A 109 2.45 -3.56 -2.85
N SER A 110 2.68 -4.60 -3.67
CA SER A 110 1.70 -5.07 -4.65
C SER A 110 1.30 -6.52 -4.39
N HIS A 111 0.00 -6.77 -4.38
CA HIS A 111 -0.60 -8.09 -4.25
C HIS A 111 -0.73 -8.74 -5.63
N ALA A 112 -0.08 -9.88 -5.82
CA ALA A 112 -0.15 -10.67 -7.05
C ALA A 112 -0.95 -11.95 -6.80
N ASN A 113 -2.02 -12.15 -7.55
CA ASN A 113 -2.88 -13.33 -7.39
C ASN A 113 -2.11 -14.64 -7.53
N VAL A 114 -2.36 -15.54 -6.58
CA VAL A 114 -1.99 -16.95 -6.63
C VAL A 114 -3.27 -17.77 -6.53
N ASP A 115 -3.73 -18.32 -7.65
CA ASP A 115 -4.99 -19.05 -7.79
C ASP A 115 -4.95 -19.99 -9.01
N PRO A 116 -5.98 -20.83 -9.25
CA PRO A 116 -5.99 -21.77 -10.37
C PRO A 116 -5.81 -21.13 -11.75
N GLN A 117 -6.23 -19.89 -11.95
CA GLN A 117 -6.16 -19.19 -13.22
C GLN A 117 -4.82 -18.49 -13.43
N ALA A 118 -4.39 -17.70 -12.45
CA ALA A 118 -3.13 -16.95 -12.52
C ALA A 118 -1.90 -17.80 -12.21
N ARG A 119 -2.04 -18.86 -11.38
CA ARG A 119 -0.90 -19.58 -10.81
C ARG A 119 0.06 -18.61 -10.11
N THR A 120 1.35 -18.76 -10.33
CA THR A 120 2.40 -17.88 -9.81
C THR A 120 2.89 -16.84 -10.84
N ARG A 121 2.27 -16.78 -12.04
CA ARG A 121 2.74 -15.92 -13.15
C ARG A 121 2.82 -14.43 -12.79
N GLY A 122 1.85 -13.93 -12.02
CA GLY A 122 1.86 -12.55 -11.54
C GLY A 122 3.02 -12.27 -10.59
N VAL A 123 3.30 -13.18 -9.66
CA VAL A 123 4.41 -13.08 -8.71
C VAL A 123 5.75 -13.05 -9.45
N GLU A 124 5.98 -14.02 -10.35
CA GLU A 124 7.21 -14.12 -11.15
C GLU A 124 7.46 -12.85 -11.96
N ALA A 125 6.42 -12.35 -12.64
CA ALA A 125 6.50 -11.12 -13.44
C ALA A 125 6.87 -9.91 -12.57
N LEU A 126 6.22 -9.71 -11.41
CA LEU A 126 6.47 -8.58 -10.53
C LEU A 126 7.82 -8.68 -9.82
N VAL A 127 8.31 -9.87 -9.49
CA VAL A 127 9.67 -10.06 -8.99
C VAL A 127 10.69 -9.62 -10.05
N GLY A 128 10.49 -9.99 -11.33
CA GLY A 128 11.30 -9.50 -12.43
C GLY A 128 11.25 -7.98 -12.62
N VAL A 129 10.07 -7.37 -12.45
CA VAL A 129 9.90 -5.91 -12.48
C VAL A 129 10.65 -5.26 -11.31
N ARG A 130 10.55 -5.80 -10.09
CA ARG A 130 11.27 -5.32 -8.90
C ARG A 130 12.77 -5.19 -9.16
N GLU A 131 13.40 -6.18 -9.76
CA GLU A 131 14.84 -6.17 -10.05
C GLU A 131 15.21 -5.09 -11.07
N ARG A 132 14.40 -4.90 -12.12
CA ARG A 132 14.63 -3.84 -13.12
C ARG A 132 14.43 -2.44 -12.56
N TRP A 133 13.56 -2.27 -11.55
CA TRP A 133 13.19 -0.97 -10.99
C TRP A 133 13.90 -0.62 -9.68
N ARG A 134 14.74 -1.49 -9.13
CA ARG A 134 15.36 -1.37 -7.80
C ARG A 134 16.06 -0.03 -7.52
N ASP A 135 16.56 0.64 -8.57
CA ASP A 135 17.24 1.94 -8.46
C ASP A 135 16.29 3.14 -8.61
N ARG A 136 15.02 2.90 -8.95
CA ARG A 136 14.01 3.93 -9.23
C ARG A 136 12.84 3.92 -8.27
N LEU A 137 12.39 2.75 -7.86
CA LEU A 137 11.25 2.57 -6.97
C LEU A 137 11.38 1.22 -6.24
N ARG A 138 11.11 1.22 -4.96
CA ARG A 138 11.10 -0.01 -4.15
C ARG A 138 9.76 -0.73 -4.35
N LEU A 139 9.81 -2.00 -4.76
CA LEU A 139 8.63 -2.85 -4.89
C LEU A 139 8.71 -4.03 -3.92
N GLN A 140 7.66 -4.24 -3.12
CA GLN A 140 7.42 -5.49 -2.38
C GLN A 140 6.29 -6.27 -3.07
N VAL A 141 6.48 -7.58 -3.24
CA VAL A 141 5.53 -8.48 -3.88
C VAL A 141 4.89 -9.39 -2.83
N VAL A 142 3.56 -9.35 -2.74
CA VAL A 142 2.76 -10.23 -1.89
C VAL A 142 2.31 -11.43 -2.72
N ALA A 143 2.59 -12.64 -2.25
CA ALA A 143 1.96 -13.86 -2.77
C ALA A 143 0.52 -13.91 -2.27
N PHE A 144 -0.41 -13.36 -3.06
CA PHE A 144 -1.80 -13.15 -2.67
C PHE A 144 -2.66 -14.37 -3.01
N MET A 145 -2.89 -15.22 -2.02
CA MET A 145 -3.75 -16.41 -2.13
C MET A 145 -5.22 -15.99 -2.18
N THR A 146 -5.88 -16.18 -3.31
CA THR A 146 -7.33 -15.90 -3.41
C THR A 146 -8.16 -17.06 -2.86
N ALA A 147 -9.44 -16.81 -2.58
CA ALA A 147 -10.38 -17.86 -2.18
C ALA A 147 -10.49 -19.01 -3.22
N GLY A 148 -10.22 -18.73 -4.50
CA GLY A 148 -10.14 -19.75 -5.56
C GLY A 148 -9.08 -20.80 -5.31
N ALA A 149 -8.00 -20.45 -4.61
CA ALA A 149 -6.93 -21.38 -4.27
C ALA A 149 -7.34 -22.39 -3.17
N THR A 150 -8.42 -22.13 -2.43
CA THR A 150 -8.89 -23.03 -1.34
C THR A 150 -9.88 -24.09 -1.80
N LYS A 151 -10.21 -24.14 -3.09
CA LYS A 151 -11.12 -25.13 -3.65
C LYS A 151 -10.53 -26.55 -3.57
N ALA A 152 -11.42 -27.54 -3.41
CA ALA A 152 -11.03 -28.95 -3.33
C ALA A 152 -10.15 -29.35 -4.53
N GLY A 153 -9.05 -30.07 -4.25
CA GLY A 153 -8.11 -30.55 -5.26
C GLY A 153 -7.09 -29.51 -5.75
N VAL A 154 -7.12 -28.26 -5.23
CA VAL A 154 -6.12 -27.24 -5.53
C VAL A 154 -4.94 -27.39 -4.57
N PRO A 155 -3.70 -27.51 -5.05
CA PRO A 155 -2.50 -27.63 -4.20
C PRO A 155 -2.05 -26.24 -3.70
N ALA A 156 -2.90 -25.61 -2.87
CA ALA A 156 -2.71 -24.22 -2.42
C ALA A 156 -1.38 -24.00 -1.69
N ARG A 157 -1.00 -24.94 -0.82
CA ARG A 157 0.25 -24.87 -0.05
C ARG A 157 1.47 -24.90 -0.96
N GLU A 158 1.48 -25.81 -1.94
CA GLU A 158 2.57 -25.94 -2.90
C GLU A 158 2.73 -24.66 -3.75
N TRP A 159 1.63 -24.06 -4.18
CA TRP A 159 1.68 -22.82 -4.96
C TRP A 159 2.14 -21.63 -4.12
N LEU A 160 1.73 -21.56 -2.86
CA LEU A 160 2.22 -20.53 -1.95
C LEU A 160 3.73 -20.69 -1.72
N ASP A 161 4.20 -21.91 -1.43
CA ASP A 161 5.62 -22.20 -1.25
C ASP A 161 6.43 -21.95 -2.54
N GLU A 162 5.85 -22.18 -3.72
CA GLU A 162 6.44 -21.83 -5.01
C GLU A 162 6.58 -20.32 -5.16
N ALA A 163 5.50 -19.55 -4.90
CA ALA A 163 5.52 -18.09 -4.97
C ALA A 163 6.56 -17.47 -4.03
N MET A 164 6.71 -18.03 -2.83
CA MET A 164 7.74 -17.60 -1.88
C MET A 164 9.15 -17.91 -2.39
N ARG A 165 9.38 -19.09 -3.00
CA ARG A 165 10.67 -19.45 -3.62
C ARG A 165 11.01 -18.61 -4.85
N LEU A 166 10.01 -18.15 -5.60
CA LEU A 166 10.18 -17.21 -6.72
C LEU A 166 10.59 -15.81 -6.23
N GLY A 167 10.50 -15.54 -4.95
CA GLY A 167 11.00 -14.30 -4.34
C GLY A 167 9.91 -13.34 -3.88
N ALA A 168 8.68 -13.80 -3.63
CA ALA A 168 7.70 -12.96 -2.94
C ALA A 168 8.21 -12.52 -1.57
N ASP A 169 7.90 -11.29 -1.19
CA ASP A 169 8.38 -10.66 0.04
C ASP A 169 7.45 -10.89 1.22
N VAL A 170 6.15 -11.11 0.94
CA VAL A 170 5.07 -11.11 1.92
C VAL A 170 4.10 -12.24 1.59
N VAL A 171 3.61 -12.95 2.61
CA VAL A 171 2.48 -13.89 2.49
C VAL A 171 1.18 -13.10 2.56
N GLY A 172 0.22 -13.38 1.67
CA GLY A 172 -1.08 -12.71 1.70
C GLY A 172 -2.24 -13.61 1.32
N GLY A 173 -3.45 -13.14 1.55
CA GLY A 173 -4.65 -13.86 1.16
C GLY A 173 -5.94 -13.16 1.58
N THR A 174 -7.07 -13.73 1.10
CA THR A 174 -8.41 -13.27 1.42
C THR A 174 -9.20 -14.37 2.14
N PRO A 175 -9.08 -14.49 3.48
CA PRO A 175 -9.67 -15.59 4.24
C PRO A 175 -11.19 -15.56 4.26
N THR A 176 -11.81 -14.39 4.25
CA THR A 176 -13.25 -14.21 4.41
C THR A 176 -14.10 -14.94 3.36
N TYR A 177 -13.54 -15.12 2.16
CA TYR A 177 -14.23 -15.77 1.04
C TYR A 177 -13.81 -17.21 0.81
N ALA A 178 -12.92 -17.75 1.65
CA ALA A 178 -12.51 -19.16 1.60
C ALA A 178 -13.61 -20.08 2.08
N ASP A 179 -13.66 -21.31 1.57
CA ASP A 179 -14.64 -22.32 2.00
C ASP A 179 -14.44 -22.70 3.49
N GLU A 180 -13.19 -22.73 3.96
CA GLU A 180 -12.80 -22.98 5.35
C GLU A 180 -11.86 -21.85 5.85
N PRO A 181 -12.39 -20.68 6.22
CA PRO A 181 -11.58 -19.49 6.53
C PRO A 181 -10.51 -19.71 7.59
N LEU A 182 -10.81 -20.47 8.64
CA LEU A 182 -9.85 -20.72 9.73
C LEU A 182 -8.69 -21.59 9.29
N LYS A 183 -8.94 -22.65 8.53
CA LYS A 183 -7.88 -23.52 7.96
C LYS A 183 -7.03 -22.75 6.95
N PHE A 184 -7.65 -21.86 6.20
CA PHE A 184 -6.92 -21.01 5.28
C PHE A 184 -6.02 -20.03 6.00
N LEU A 185 -6.49 -19.41 7.09
CA LEU A 185 -5.65 -18.57 7.95
C LEU A 185 -4.49 -19.37 8.54
N ASP A 186 -4.72 -20.58 9.06
CA ASP A 186 -3.65 -21.45 9.58
C ASP A 186 -2.58 -21.71 8.52
N MET A 187 -2.98 -22.02 7.28
CA MET A 187 -2.06 -22.22 6.16
C MET A 187 -1.19 -20.98 5.88
N LEU A 188 -1.78 -19.76 5.91
CA LEU A 188 -1.04 -18.53 5.66
C LEU A 188 -0.05 -18.22 6.80
N PHE A 189 -0.47 -18.37 8.06
CA PHE A 189 0.40 -18.14 9.22
C PHE A 189 1.54 -19.17 9.28
N ASP A 190 1.27 -20.47 9.07
CA ASP A 190 2.27 -21.50 8.96
C ASP A 190 3.31 -21.20 7.85
N ALA A 191 2.84 -20.74 6.69
CA ALA A 191 3.73 -20.37 5.59
C ALA A 191 4.59 -19.16 5.94
N ALA A 192 4.00 -18.13 6.54
CA ALA A 192 4.74 -16.96 6.98
C ALA A 192 5.85 -17.30 7.99
N GLU A 193 5.55 -18.20 8.93
CA GLU A 193 6.53 -18.70 9.90
C GLU A 193 7.64 -19.48 9.22
N ARG A 194 7.30 -20.49 8.37
CA ARG A 194 8.29 -21.29 7.65
C ARG A 194 9.24 -20.48 6.78
N HIS A 195 8.73 -19.45 6.12
CA HIS A 195 9.51 -18.59 5.22
C HIS A 195 10.10 -17.36 5.91
N GLY A 196 9.80 -17.13 7.19
CA GLY A 196 10.26 -15.96 7.95
C GLY A 196 9.73 -14.62 7.39
N LYS A 197 8.49 -14.59 6.85
CA LYS A 197 7.91 -13.46 6.13
C LYS A 197 6.75 -12.81 6.90
N PRO A 198 6.48 -11.51 6.68
CA PRO A 198 5.28 -10.85 7.18
C PRO A 198 4.03 -11.31 6.42
N ILE A 199 2.86 -10.94 6.96
CA ILE A 199 1.54 -11.23 6.39
C ILE A 199 0.81 -9.93 6.02
N ASP A 200 0.10 -9.93 4.87
CA ASP A 200 -0.79 -8.86 4.45
C ASP A 200 -2.10 -9.45 3.91
N LEU A 201 -3.20 -9.23 4.63
CA LEU A 201 -4.50 -9.86 4.37
C LEU A 201 -5.50 -8.84 3.80
N HIS A 202 -6.27 -9.26 2.78
CA HIS A 202 -7.56 -8.62 2.49
C HIS A 202 -8.56 -9.15 3.53
N LEU A 203 -8.87 -8.36 4.52
CA LEU A 203 -9.64 -8.81 5.68
C LEU A 203 -10.99 -8.13 5.73
N ASP A 204 -12.05 -8.95 5.68
CA ASP A 204 -13.43 -8.56 5.85
C ASP A 204 -13.86 -7.35 4.97
N GLU A 205 -13.54 -7.48 3.66
CA GLU A 205 -13.91 -6.51 2.61
C GLU A 205 -15.38 -6.64 2.23
N HIS A 206 -16.25 -6.47 3.18
CA HIS A 206 -17.73 -6.50 3.04
C HIS A 206 -18.38 -5.78 4.21
N LEU A 207 -19.74 -5.70 4.21
CA LEU A 207 -20.53 -5.02 5.24
C LEU A 207 -21.41 -5.97 6.06
N ASP A 208 -21.11 -7.26 6.06
CA ASP A 208 -21.83 -8.28 6.82
C ASP A 208 -21.12 -8.55 8.17
N ALA A 209 -21.69 -8.01 9.24
CA ALA A 209 -21.14 -8.15 10.60
C ALA A 209 -21.12 -9.62 11.11
N ALA A 210 -21.91 -10.53 10.50
CA ALA A 210 -21.94 -11.93 10.90
C ALA A 210 -20.80 -12.79 10.32
N ARG A 211 -20.05 -12.26 9.34
CA ARG A 211 -19.01 -13.00 8.58
C ARG A 211 -17.59 -12.48 8.78
N ILE A 212 -17.29 -12.01 9.98
CA ILE A 212 -15.98 -11.39 10.29
C ILE A 212 -14.94 -12.41 10.74
N GLN A 213 -13.66 -12.14 10.42
CA GLN A 213 -12.51 -12.95 10.78
C GLN A 213 -11.52 -12.21 11.71
N PHE A 214 -11.83 -11.00 12.14
CA PHE A 214 -10.94 -10.16 12.95
C PHE A 214 -10.36 -10.87 14.16
N GLN A 215 -11.23 -11.54 14.97
CA GLN A 215 -10.80 -12.24 16.17
C GLN A 215 -9.84 -13.39 15.84
N ALA A 216 -10.12 -14.15 14.78
CA ALA A 216 -9.27 -15.25 14.36
C ALA A 216 -7.86 -14.78 13.92
N VAL A 217 -7.76 -13.61 13.28
CA VAL A 217 -6.46 -13.00 12.91
C VAL A 217 -5.72 -12.52 14.15
N ILE A 218 -6.40 -11.89 15.11
CA ILE A 218 -5.81 -11.44 16.38
C ILE A 218 -5.18 -12.63 17.13
N GLU A 219 -5.94 -13.71 17.28
CA GLU A 219 -5.49 -14.92 17.97
C GLU A 219 -4.26 -15.54 17.34
N ARG A 220 -4.25 -15.69 15.99
CA ARG A 220 -3.11 -16.25 15.26
C ARG A 220 -1.88 -15.34 15.30
N THR A 221 -2.09 -14.03 15.19
CA THR A 221 -0.99 -13.06 15.32
C THR A 221 -0.26 -13.22 16.65
N ARG A 222 -1.02 -13.42 17.75
CA ARG A 222 -0.46 -13.67 19.08
C ARG A 222 0.19 -15.06 19.17
N ALA A 223 -0.51 -16.10 18.69
CA ALA A 223 -0.04 -17.49 18.78
C ALA A 223 1.30 -17.71 18.04
N HIS A 224 1.49 -17.07 16.89
CA HIS A 224 2.72 -17.16 16.09
C HIS A 224 3.76 -16.07 16.43
N GLY A 225 3.53 -15.23 17.44
CA GLY A 225 4.46 -14.16 17.82
C GLY A 225 4.73 -13.14 16.71
N MET A 226 3.73 -12.83 15.88
CA MET A 226 3.87 -12.00 14.69
C MET A 226 3.50 -10.53 14.92
N ALA A 227 3.60 -10.03 16.16
CA ALA A 227 3.34 -8.62 16.47
C ALA A 227 4.21 -7.69 15.59
N GLY A 228 3.59 -6.69 14.96
CA GLY A 228 4.24 -5.77 14.01
C GLY A 228 4.53 -6.34 12.62
N LYS A 229 4.15 -7.60 12.34
CA LYS A 229 4.38 -8.27 11.06
C LYS A 229 3.09 -8.64 10.32
N VAL A 230 1.92 -8.30 10.87
CA VAL A 230 0.61 -8.56 10.25
C VAL A 230 -0.06 -7.25 9.89
N VAL A 231 -0.53 -7.17 8.64
CA VAL A 231 -1.31 -6.06 8.11
C VAL A 231 -2.68 -6.58 7.71
N ALA A 232 -3.74 -5.86 8.10
CA ALA A 232 -5.11 -6.10 7.73
C ALA A 232 -5.60 -4.98 6.81
N SER A 233 -5.84 -5.29 5.55
CA SER A 233 -6.31 -4.34 4.56
C SER A 233 -7.83 -4.37 4.43
N HIS A 234 -8.45 -3.28 3.98
CA HIS A 234 -9.89 -2.99 3.91
C HIS A 234 -10.56 -2.87 5.28
N CYS A 235 -10.74 -3.96 6.00
CA CYS A 235 -11.48 -4.00 7.28
C CYS A 235 -12.85 -3.28 7.20
N SER A 236 -13.54 -3.39 6.04
CA SER A 236 -14.79 -2.68 5.78
C SER A 236 -15.88 -3.07 6.76
N ALA A 237 -15.96 -4.36 7.13
CA ALA A 237 -16.94 -4.88 8.07
C ALA A 237 -16.84 -4.24 9.46
N LEU A 238 -15.69 -3.67 9.83
CA LEU A 238 -15.54 -2.95 11.10
C LEU A 238 -16.50 -1.75 11.19
N SER A 239 -16.84 -1.12 10.05
CA SER A 239 -17.81 -0.03 10.00
C SER A 239 -19.26 -0.48 10.18
N ALA A 240 -19.55 -1.77 9.99
CA ALA A 240 -20.87 -2.36 10.16
C ALA A 240 -21.13 -2.91 11.59
N LEU A 241 -20.09 -2.94 12.44
CA LEU A 241 -20.21 -3.37 13.84
C LEU A 241 -20.78 -2.24 14.71
N GLU A 242 -21.51 -2.64 15.74
CA GLU A 242 -21.88 -1.74 16.83
C GLU A 242 -20.62 -1.19 17.52
N ALA A 243 -20.70 0.04 18.06
CA ALA A 243 -19.54 0.75 18.57
C ALA A 243 -18.72 -0.07 19.61
N GLY A 244 -19.41 -0.73 20.55
CA GLY A 244 -18.76 -1.55 21.57
C GLY A 244 -18.05 -2.80 21.04
N GLU A 245 -18.61 -3.42 19.98
CA GLU A 245 -17.99 -4.57 19.30
C GLU A 245 -16.78 -4.12 18.46
N ALA A 246 -16.94 -3.02 17.74
CA ALA A 246 -15.86 -2.45 16.97
C ALA A 246 -14.65 -2.10 17.86
N MET A 247 -14.87 -1.50 19.03
CA MET A 247 -13.80 -1.17 19.98
C MET A 247 -13.07 -2.40 20.48
N LYS A 248 -13.75 -3.52 20.75
CA LYS A 248 -13.09 -4.78 21.14
C LYS A 248 -12.12 -5.29 20.07
N VAL A 249 -12.51 -5.20 18.79
CA VAL A 249 -11.64 -5.56 17.66
C VAL A 249 -10.45 -4.60 17.56
N ILE A 250 -10.70 -3.29 17.67
CA ILE A 250 -9.68 -2.24 17.61
C ILE A 250 -8.63 -2.43 18.73
N ASP A 251 -9.06 -2.64 19.97
CA ASP A 251 -8.19 -2.93 21.11
C ASP A 251 -7.40 -4.24 20.88
N GLY A 252 -8.06 -5.24 20.27
CA GLY A 252 -7.43 -6.47 19.84
C GLY A 252 -6.30 -6.25 18.85
N PHE A 253 -6.52 -5.42 17.83
CA PHE A 253 -5.51 -5.05 16.83
C PHE A 253 -4.34 -4.30 17.47
N ALA A 254 -4.64 -3.29 18.29
CA ALA A 254 -3.61 -2.52 18.99
C ALA A 254 -2.72 -3.43 19.86
N SER A 255 -3.34 -4.29 20.69
CA SER A 255 -2.61 -5.18 21.61
C SER A 255 -1.87 -6.33 20.92
N ALA A 256 -2.33 -6.76 19.72
CA ALA A 256 -1.64 -7.76 18.90
C ALA A 256 -0.57 -7.15 17.98
N GLY A 257 -0.48 -5.81 17.90
CA GLY A 257 0.45 -5.14 17.00
C GLY A 257 0.11 -5.30 15.52
N ILE A 258 -1.19 -5.38 15.17
CA ILE A 258 -1.66 -5.48 13.79
C ILE A 258 -1.79 -4.07 13.22
N GLY A 259 -1.26 -3.84 12.00
CA GLY A 259 -1.47 -2.60 11.26
C GLY A 259 -2.66 -2.69 10.32
N VAL A 260 -3.22 -1.55 9.93
CA VAL A 260 -4.39 -1.48 9.04
C VAL A 260 -4.08 -0.64 7.81
N VAL A 261 -4.59 -1.05 6.63
CA VAL A 261 -4.59 -0.23 5.41
C VAL A 261 -6.04 0.06 4.99
N THR A 262 -6.41 1.34 4.99
CA THR A 262 -7.68 1.79 4.43
C THR A 262 -7.56 2.03 2.93
N LEU A 263 -8.58 1.66 2.17
CA LEU A 263 -8.59 1.63 0.70
C LEU A 263 -9.79 2.41 0.16
N PRO A 264 -9.80 3.75 0.29
CA PRO A 264 -11.00 4.55 0.06
C PRO A 264 -11.52 4.42 -1.38
N ALA A 265 -10.65 4.37 -2.39
CA ALA A 265 -11.07 4.26 -3.79
C ALA A 265 -11.88 2.99 -4.05
N ALA A 266 -11.35 1.84 -3.63
CA ALA A 266 -12.00 0.54 -3.83
C ALA A 266 -13.27 0.42 -2.98
N ASN A 267 -13.20 0.76 -1.70
CA ASN A 267 -14.34 0.60 -0.81
C ASN A 267 -15.52 1.50 -1.19
N LEU A 268 -15.26 2.78 -1.57
CA LEU A 268 -16.30 3.68 -2.05
C LEU A 268 -16.94 3.19 -3.36
N PHE A 269 -16.18 2.54 -4.24
CA PHE A 269 -16.68 2.04 -5.51
C PHE A 269 -17.42 0.71 -5.35
N LEU A 270 -16.90 -0.24 -4.59
CA LEU A 270 -17.40 -1.62 -4.53
C LEU A 270 -18.50 -1.84 -3.48
N GLN A 271 -18.41 -1.12 -2.32
CA GLN A 271 -19.30 -1.38 -1.20
C GLN A 271 -20.68 -0.69 -1.32
N GLY A 272 -21.68 -1.24 -0.63
CA GLY A 272 -23.00 -0.63 -0.49
C GLY A 272 -23.89 -0.62 -1.74
N ARG A 273 -23.54 -1.34 -2.79
CA ARG A 273 -24.23 -1.30 -4.08
C ARG A 273 -25.68 -1.75 -4.06
N SER A 274 -26.04 -2.65 -3.16
CA SER A 274 -27.41 -3.12 -2.98
C SER A 274 -28.27 -2.21 -2.12
N ALA A 275 -27.69 -1.20 -1.47
CA ALA A 275 -28.43 -0.31 -0.59
C ALA A 275 -29.30 0.66 -1.40
N THR A 276 -30.58 0.75 -1.04
CA THR A 276 -31.55 1.67 -1.65
C THR A 276 -31.75 2.95 -0.84
N LYS A 277 -31.19 3.02 0.37
CA LYS A 277 -31.28 4.16 1.28
C LYS A 277 -30.01 4.25 2.11
N LEU A 278 -29.49 5.47 2.30
CA LEU A 278 -28.29 5.76 3.10
C LEU A 278 -27.14 4.82 2.73
N THR A 279 -26.74 4.82 1.45
CA THR A 279 -25.72 3.92 0.92
C THR A 279 -24.46 3.93 1.79
N PRO A 280 -24.13 2.79 2.44
CA PRO A 280 -22.92 2.71 3.24
C PRO A 280 -21.68 2.77 2.36
N ARG A 281 -20.60 3.38 2.88
CA ARG A 281 -19.38 3.65 2.10
C ARG A 281 -18.31 2.58 2.26
N GLY A 282 -18.41 1.73 3.28
CA GLY A 282 -17.51 0.61 3.51
C GLY A 282 -16.08 0.98 3.91
N LEU A 283 -15.83 2.22 4.34
CA LEU A 283 -14.54 2.59 4.92
C LEU A 283 -14.45 2.05 6.34
N THR A 284 -13.25 1.58 6.71
CA THR A 284 -12.95 1.19 8.09
C THR A 284 -12.94 2.40 9.03
N ARG A 285 -12.94 2.16 10.33
CA ARG A 285 -12.98 3.17 11.40
C ARG A 285 -11.59 3.80 11.63
N VAL A 286 -11.16 4.65 10.72
CA VAL A 286 -9.81 5.24 10.70
C VAL A 286 -9.47 5.99 11.99
N LEU A 287 -10.38 6.86 12.45
CA LEU A 287 -10.13 7.71 13.63
C LEU A 287 -10.02 6.88 14.91
N GLU A 288 -10.91 5.90 15.10
CA GLU A 288 -10.91 5.05 16.28
C GLU A 288 -9.68 4.13 16.32
N LEU A 289 -9.29 3.56 15.15
CA LEU A 289 -8.06 2.76 15.02
C LEU A 289 -6.83 3.58 15.41
N GLN A 290 -6.69 4.80 14.86
CA GLN A 290 -5.57 5.67 15.18
C GLN A 290 -5.57 6.13 16.65
N ALA A 291 -6.75 6.42 17.22
CA ALA A 291 -6.89 6.79 18.62
C ALA A 291 -6.45 5.65 19.57
N ALA A 292 -6.65 4.40 19.17
CA ALA A 292 -6.18 3.22 19.91
C ALA A 292 -4.69 2.90 19.67
N GLY A 293 -3.97 3.69 18.85
CA GLY A 293 -2.56 3.48 18.54
C GLY A 293 -2.27 2.45 17.46
N VAL A 294 -3.29 1.98 16.74
CA VAL A 294 -3.10 1.11 15.56
C VAL A 294 -2.46 1.91 14.43
N PRO A 295 -1.35 1.45 13.83
CA PRO A 295 -0.80 2.07 12.63
C PRO A 295 -1.79 1.94 11.46
N VAL A 296 -2.26 3.08 10.92
CA VAL A 296 -3.20 3.10 9.79
C VAL A 296 -2.57 3.81 8.60
N ALA A 297 -2.41 3.08 7.48
CA ALA A 297 -2.02 3.63 6.19
C ALA A 297 -3.25 3.80 5.28
N ALA A 298 -3.13 4.68 4.27
CA ALA A 298 -4.06 4.78 3.15
C ALA A 298 -3.34 4.41 1.86
N ALA A 299 -3.98 3.65 0.98
CA ALA A 299 -3.37 3.15 -0.23
C ALA A 299 -4.30 3.17 -1.44
N SER A 300 -3.74 3.05 -2.64
CA SER A 300 -4.49 3.21 -3.89
C SER A 300 -5.33 2.00 -4.26
N ASP A 301 -4.91 0.81 -3.84
CA ASP A 301 -5.53 -0.46 -4.23
C ASP A 301 -5.52 -0.67 -5.76
N ASN A 302 -6.66 -0.91 -6.36
CA ASN A 302 -6.84 -1.12 -7.78
C ASN A 302 -6.76 0.19 -8.57
N ILE A 303 -6.10 0.16 -9.72
CA ILE A 303 -5.93 1.31 -10.63
C ILE A 303 -6.33 0.91 -12.04
N GLN A 304 -7.43 1.48 -12.56
CA GLN A 304 -7.90 1.31 -13.94
C GLN A 304 -8.08 -0.17 -14.34
N ASP A 305 -8.80 -0.92 -13.55
CA ASP A 305 -9.09 -2.34 -13.77
C ASP A 305 -10.58 -2.66 -13.48
N PRO A 306 -11.02 -3.94 -13.55
CA PRO A 306 -12.42 -4.29 -13.28
C PRO A 306 -12.90 -3.98 -11.86
N PHE A 307 -12.00 -3.88 -10.86
CA PHE A 307 -12.35 -3.57 -9.48
C PHE A 307 -12.55 -2.06 -9.29
N VAL A 308 -11.65 -1.23 -9.84
CA VAL A 308 -11.76 0.24 -9.82
C VAL A 308 -11.40 0.79 -11.21
N PRO A 309 -12.37 1.29 -11.99
CA PRO A 309 -12.14 1.68 -13.39
C PRO A 309 -11.33 2.98 -13.55
N SER A 310 -11.04 3.67 -12.46
CA SER A 310 -10.31 4.94 -12.40
C SER A 310 -9.02 4.81 -11.58
N GLY A 311 -8.39 5.92 -11.30
CA GLY A 311 -7.17 6.05 -10.50
C GLY A 311 -5.99 6.56 -11.31
N SER A 312 -5.30 7.53 -10.74
CA SER A 312 -4.15 8.20 -11.33
C SER A 312 -2.80 7.64 -10.81
N GLY A 313 -2.82 6.91 -9.68
CA GLY A 313 -1.62 6.53 -8.92
C GLY A 313 -1.08 7.66 -8.04
N ASP A 314 -1.87 8.70 -7.80
CA ASP A 314 -1.51 9.82 -6.92
C ASP A 314 -1.97 9.58 -5.48
N LEU A 315 -1.03 9.35 -4.58
CA LEU A 315 -1.34 9.13 -3.17
C LEU A 315 -1.82 10.39 -2.42
N LEU A 316 -1.56 11.60 -2.93
CA LEU A 316 -2.19 12.79 -2.37
C LEU A 316 -3.69 12.84 -2.67
N GLU A 317 -4.13 12.26 -3.79
CA GLU A 317 -5.55 12.04 -4.08
C GLU A 317 -6.16 11.05 -3.08
N ILE A 318 -5.46 9.96 -2.78
CA ILE A 318 -5.89 8.97 -1.79
C ILE A 318 -5.96 9.57 -0.38
N ALA A 319 -4.98 10.41 0.01
CA ALA A 319 -5.02 11.14 1.28
C ALA A 319 -6.26 12.03 1.40
N ARG A 320 -6.60 12.77 0.34
CA ARG A 320 -7.83 13.61 0.29
C ARG A 320 -9.10 12.77 0.36
N TRP A 321 -9.18 11.65 -0.36
CA TRP A 321 -10.33 10.75 -0.29
C TRP A 321 -10.49 10.14 1.10
N THR A 322 -9.38 9.79 1.74
CA THR A 322 -9.40 9.30 3.13
C THR A 322 -9.92 10.38 4.08
N LEU A 323 -9.45 11.61 3.94
CA LEU A 323 -9.91 12.74 4.75
C LEU A 323 -11.42 12.95 4.59
N LEU A 324 -11.91 13.03 3.34
CA LEU A 324 -13.32 13.34 3.06
C LEU A 324 -14.25 12.19 3.44
N ALA A 325 -13.94 10.97 3.00
CA ALA A 325 -14.79 9.81 3.19
C ALA A 325 -14.67 9.21 4.60
N GLY A 326 -13.51 9.35 5.24
CA GLY A 326 -13.27 8.94 6.64
C GLY A 326 -13.70 9.98 7.67
N HIS A 327 -14.26 11.13 7.23
CA HIS A 327 -14.69 12.24 8.09
C HIS A 327 -13.57 12.76 9.03
N LEU A 328 -12.33 12.79 8.54
CA LEU A 328 -11.24 13.45 9.25
C LEU A 328 -11.51 14.97 9.31
N GLY A 329 -11.09 15.63 10.40
CA GLY A 329 -11.29 17.05 10.58
C GLY A 329 -10.36 17.93 9.74
N SER A 330 -10.64 19.22 9.67
CA SER A 330 -9.80 20.19 8.95
C SER A 330 -8.37 20.29 9.47
N ASN A 331 -8.14 19.90 10.73
CA ASN A 331 -6.81 19.85 11.35
C ASN A 331 -6.06 18.55 11.07
N ASP A 332 -6.67 17.58 10.37
CA ASP A 332 -6.11 16.25 10.15
C ASP A 332 -5.39 16.09 8.79
N LEU A 333 -5.18 17.18 8.03
CA LEU A 333 -4.44 17.13 6.76
C LEU A 333 -3.03 16.57 6.93
N GLY A 334 -2.31 16.98 8.00
CA GLY A 334 -1.01 16.42 8.33
C GLY A 334 -1.08 14.91 8.64
N ARG A 335 -2.12 14.47 9.36
CA ARG A 335 -2.38 13.05 9.63
C ARG A 335 -2.68 12.27 8.33
N ALA A 336 -3.46 12.83 7.42
CA ALA A 336 -3.72 12.24 6.11
C ALA A 336 -2.43 12.09 5.29
N PHE A 337 -1.48 13.04 5.39
CA PHE A 337 -0.16 12.93 4.81
C PHE A 337 0.67 11.79 5.43
N GLU A 338 0.65 11.66 6.75
CA GLU A 338 1.32 10.54 7.44
C GLU A 338 0.80 9.18 6.99
N MET A 339 -0.49 9.06 6.67
CA MET A 339 -1.11 7.83 6.19
C MET A 339 -0.63 7.39 4.80
N VAL A 340 0.02 8.27 4.03
CA VAL A 340 0.62 7.96 2.71
C VAL A 340 2.15 8.09 2.72
N THR A 341 2.77 8.23 3.88
CA THR A 341 4.23 8.37 4.04
C THR A 341 4.78 7.51 5.17
N SER A 342 4.78 8.00 6.41
CA SER A 342 5.41 7.35 7.56
C SER A 342 4.67 6.10 8.04
N ALA A 343 3.33 6.12 8.03
CA ALA A 343 2.54 4.96 8.44
C ALA A 343 2.75 3.76 7.49
N PRO A 344 2.59 3.90 6.15
CA PRO A 344 2.88 2.79 5.25
C PRO A 344 4.36 2.38 5.26
N ALA A 345 5.30 3.30 5.43
CA ALA A 345 6.71 2.95 5.55
C ALA A 345 6.97 1.99 6.73
N ARG A 346 6.27 2.22 7.86
CA ARG A 346 6.29 1.32 9.02
C ARG A 346 5.68 -0.05 8.70
N LEU A 347 4.53 -0.09 8.02
CA LEU A 347 3.86 -1.33 7.63
C LEU A 347 4.68 -2.16 6.63
N LEU A 348 5.46 -1.50 5.78
CA LEU A 348 6.38 -2.15 4.86
C LEU A 348 7.71 -2.56 5.52
N GLY A 349 7.97 -2.15 6.77
CA GLY A 349 9.24 -2.40 7.46
C GLY A 349 10.43 -1.61 6.87
N ILE A 350 10.18 -0.47 6.24
CA ILE A 350 11.20 0.41 5.65
C ILE A 350 11.36 1.74 6.38
N ASP A 351 10.69 1.91 7.50
CA ASP A 351 10.66 3.14 8.31
C ASP A 351 12.05 3.61 8.74
N ARG A 352 12.98 2.68 8.99
CA ARG A 352 14.37 3.02 9.35
C ARG A 352 15.13 3.71 8.22
N GLU A 353 14.78 3.45 6.97
CA GLU A 353 15.41 4.02 5.79
C GLU A 353 14.58 5.15 5.14
N HIS A 354 13.34 5.34 5.56
CA HIS A 354 12.42 6.35 5.05
C HIS A 354 12.35 7.57 5.97
N GLY A 355 12.23 8.78 5.40
CA GLY A 355 12.14 10.03 6.15
C GLY A 355 13.29 10.99 5.89
N ILE A 356 13.17 12.23 6.40
CA ILE A 356 14.21 13.26 6.28
C ILE A 356 15.02 13.31 7.59
N ARG A 357 16.02 12.44 7.68
CA ARG A 357 16.93 12.36 8.82
C ARG A 357 18.26 11.73 8.41
N PRO A 358 19.36 11.99 9.16
CA PRO A 358 20.63 11.34 8.90
C PRO A 358 20.52 9.82 8.85
N GLY A 359 21.17 9.20 7.86
CA GLY A 359 21.17 7.76 7.61
C GLY A 359 20.01 7.26 6.74
N ALA A 360 18.91 8.01 6.60
CA ALA A 360 17.81 7.64 5.71
C ALA A 360 18.23 7.76 4.23
N ARG A 361 17.55 7.02 3.37
CA ARG A 361 17.68 7.19 1.91
C ARG A 361 17.14 8.56 1.53
N ALA A 362 17.80 9.23 0.60
CA ALA A 362 17.26 10.47 0.03
C ALA A 362 16.21 10.16 -1.03
N ASP A 363 15.10 9.53 -0.60
CA ASP A 363 13.90 9.26 -1.38
C ASP A 363 12.90 10.36 -1.01
N LEU A 364 12.86 11.44 -1.83
CA LEU A 364 12.21 12.69 -1.50
C LEU A 364 11.21 13.12 -2.58
N LEU A 365 10.13 13.77 -2.14
CA LEU A 365 9.21 14.53 -2.98
C LEU A 365 9.44 16.03 -2.73
N ILE A 366 9.64 16.78 -3.80
CA ILE A 366 9.79 18.24 -3.77
C ILE A 366 8.64 18.85 -4.58
N ALA A 367 7.89 19.76 -3.97
CA ALA A 367 6.71 20.38 -4.59
C ALA A 367 6.52 21.84 -4.11
N PRO A 368 5.79 22.68 -4.88
CA PRO A 368 5.38 24.00 -4.45
C PRO A 368 4.23 23.88 -3.43
N ALA A 369 4.57 23.87 -2.15
CA ALA A 369 3.64 23.85 -1.04
C ALA A 369 4.29 24.52 0.17
N GLU A 370 3.49 25.08 1.09
CA GLU A 370 3.99 25.71 2.31
C GLU A 370 4.41 24.68 3.36
N ASP A 371 3.60 23.62 3.49
CA ASP A 371 3.82 22.51 4.42
C ASP A 371 3.13 21.23 3.92
N ALA A 372 3.18 20.15 4.71
CA ALA A 372 2.56 18.87 4.39
C ALA A 372 1.03 18.96 4.32
N ALA A 373 0.40 19.81 5.09
CA ALA A 373 -1.06 20.02 5.07
C ALA A 373 -1.49 20.71 3.78
N ASP A 374 -0.78 21.77 3.37
CA ASP A 374 -0.99 22.42 2.09
C ASP A 374 -0.71 21.49 0.91
N LEU A 375 0.33 20.66 0.99
CA LEU A 375 0.65 19.65 -0.04
C LEU A 375 -0.54 18.69 -0.27
N VAL A 376 -1.20 18.24 0.80
CA VAL A 376 -2.41 17.40 0.69
C VAL A 376 -3.59 18.22 0.16
N ALA A 377 -3.81 19.41 0.69
CA ALA A 377 -4.96 20.25 0.35
C ALA A 377 -4.94 20.66 -1.13
N SER A 378 -3.81 21.15 -1.62
CA SER A 378 -3.66 21.69 -2.98
C SER A 378 -3.35 20.61 -4.02
N GLY A 379 -2.57 19.58 -3.66
CA GLY A 379 -2.16 18.50 -4.54
C GLY A 379 -1.44 18.97 -5.80
N PRO A 380 -0.37 19.75 -5.70
CA PRO A 380 0.27 20.38 -6.86
C PRO A 380 0.74 19.34 -7.87
N LEU A 381 0.59 19.64 -9.17
CA LEU A 381 1.01 18.76 -10.27
C LEU A 381 2.52 18.86 -10.55
N SER A 382 3.14 20.03 -10.30
CA SER A 382 4.58 20.21 -10.49
C SER A 382 5.33 19.57 -9.31
N ARG A 383 5.94 18.44 -9.57
CA ARG A 383 6.67 17.66 -8.54
C ARG A 383 8.04 17.22 -9.07
N THR A 384 9.01 17.20 -8.17
CA THR A 384 10.32 16.60 -8.43
C THR A 384 10.52 15.45 -7.45
N VAL A 385 10.92 14.30 -7.95
CA VAL A 385 11.12 13.08 -7.15
C VAL A 385 12.57 12.66 -7.19
N LEU A 386 13.12 12.47 -6.01
CA LEU A 386 14.46 11.91 -5.84
C LEU A 386 14.33 10.49 -5.29
N VAL A 387 15.18 9.60 -5.80
CA VAL A 387 15.39 8.25 -5.24
C VAL A 387 16.89 8.05 -5.11
N ASN A 388 17.35 7.66 -3.92
CA ASN A 388 18.78 7.60 -3.59
C ASN A 388 19.52 8.89 -3.95
N GLY A 389 18.91 10.05 -3.73
CA GLY A 389 19.48 11.36 -4.03
C GLY A 389 19.63 11.70 -5.52
N LYS A 390 19.06 10.88 -6.42
CA LYS A 390 19.01 11.15 -7.87
C LYS A 390 17.61 11.59 -8.28
N VAL A 391 17.51 12.62 -9.10
CA VAL A 391 16.23 12.98 -9.74
C VAL A 391 15.81 11.86 -10.67
N VAL A 392 14.63 11.31 -10.44
CA VAL A 392 14.02 10.23 -11.24
C VAL A 392 12.76 10.69 -11.96
N ALA A 393 12.15 11.79 -11.52
CA ALA A 393 11.05 12.46 -12.20
C ALA A 393 11.06 13.97 -11.89
N GLY A 394 10.56 14.79 -12.79
CA GLY A 394 10.57 16.24 -12.69
C GLY A 394 11.96 16.86 -12.86
N THR A 395 12.12 18.11 -12.42
CA THR A 395 13.39 18.88 -12.47
C THR A 395 13.63 19.59 -11.15
N LEU A 396 14.91 19.70 -10.76
CA LEU A 396 15.35 20.51 -9.60
C LEU A 396 15.54 21.98 -9.97
#